data_8187c95b136ccf1acd1ab5a527602d90
#
_entry.id   8187c95b136ccf1acd1ab5a527602d90
#
_cell.length_a   1.000
_cell.length_b   1.000
_cell.length_c   1.000
_cell.angle_alpha   90.00
_cell.angle_beta   90.00
_cell.angle_gamma   90.00
#
_symmetry.space_group_name_H-M   'P 1'
#
loop_
_entity.id
_entity.type
_entity.pdbx_description
1 polymer ?
#
loop_
_entity_poly.entity_id
_entity_poly.type
_entity_poly.pdbx_seq_one_letter_code
_entity_poly.pdbx_strand_id
1 'polypeptide(L)'
;MIGEKVTREQVLAAVLHGGEPHPWRQAWLDLSRETILEPTRAITDAIRQANPTTRVGWMTSMPDQHSVEGRDWARLCEASGESGAFLIRPHMPPYTQQRALRVTPWPTRHTLACLHGEIEVYPELENSPRCGVYSKSATATGWQMIEAAVLGSHGITINHFDNMGNGIALDRHLAPHLAALRPQLDALAALRLDDREADGVQVLFSPRIAAALRLPEGEAPVATEEDFLALNRSLQAMGGGGDSGIRGSMQALVHPSVVWSEVCGILGIAHRLSPRVEPQRGPILVSGQTLEAFSDAEIASLLGGFVVLDAVAAEGLLRRGFGDQLGIRSGIWQAQEETAYSYEQIEAADAAAYGVAHPRMCAQRCADRVWAMDCHADAKALSTFFTAEHQALWPAALEFRNARSGRVVTLAYPLDGASQFFMAFFSIFRRLFLQNLFLADPRGARLAMSADGTRCYRSHTAQGTFFSVLNALEDRLDRVEIRHSPDESFTGQWCVLEEDGTWRATTPRTGPGRLEFDLDVPPLRGRFLRHLSFDRSFNAR
;
A
#
# COMPACT_ATOMS: atom_id res chain seq x y z
N MET A 1 3.10 34.23 7.85
CA MET A 1 3.09 34.08 9.32
C MET A 1 1.95 34.90 9.89
N ILE A 2 1.34 34.41 10.94
CA ILE A 2 0.20 35.03 11.61
C ILE A 2 0.70 36.32 12.23
N GLY A 3 0.21 37.49 11.75
CA GLY A 3 0.70 38.81 12.18
C GLY A 3 0.24 39.22 13.59
N GLU A 4 -0.38 38.33 14.34
CA GLU A 4 -0.88 38.55 15.70
C GLU A 4 -0.08 37.75 16.72
N LYS A 5 0.01 38.25 17.96
CA LYS A 5 0.56 37.44 19.06
C LYS A 5 -0.43 36.35 19.43
N VAL A 6 -0.11 35.11 19.10
CA VAL A 6 -0.92 33.92 19.45
C VAL A 6 -0.21 33.13 20.56
N THR A 7 -1.02 32.52 21.45
CA THR A 7 -0.46 31.61 22.46
C THR A 7 -0.27 30.21 21.90
N ARG A 8 0.55 29.39 22.59
CA ARG A 8 0.74 27.97 22.24
C ARG A 8 -0.59 27.22 22.23
N GLU A 9 -1.45 27.51 23.20
CA GLU A 9 -2.76 26.86 23.36
C GLU A 9 -3.68 27.18 22.17
N GLN A 10 -3.66 28.43 21.70
CA GLN A 10 -4.42 28.81 20.50
C GLN A 10 -3.93 28.10 19.25
N VAL A 11 -2.62 27.93 19.08
CA VAL A 11 -2.05 27.19 17.96
C VAL A 11 -2.45 25.72 18.03
N LEU A 12 -2.31 25.08 19.20
CA LEU A 12 -2.69 23.69 19.39
C LEU A 12 -4.18 23.47 19.11
N ALA A 13 -5.05 24.30 19.66
CA ALA A 13 -6.49 24.22 19.43
C ALA A 13 -6.84 24.37 17.93
N ALA A 14 -6.16 25.24 17.20
CA ALA A 14 -6.38 25.41 15.76
C ALA A 14 -5.84 24.23 14.95
N VAL A 15 -4.64 23.74 15.24
CA VAL A 15 -4.02 22.62 14.51
C VAL A 15 -4.80 21.34 14.72
N LEU A 16 -5.31 21.12 15.93
CA LEU A 16 -6.07 19.92 16.32
C LEU A 16 -7.60 20.15 16.28
N HIS A 17 -8.05 21.17 15.56
CA HIS A 17 -9.47 21.48 15.43
C HIS A 17 -10.26 20.31 14.82
N GLY A 18 -11.35 19.92 15.49
CA GLY A 18 -12.27 18.90 14.99
C GLY A 18 -13.14 19.40 13.83
N GLY A 19 -13.61 18.51 12.99
CA GLY A 19 -14.40 18.84 11.81
C GLY A 19 -13.54 19.39 10.66
N GLU A 20 -13.95 20.52 10.07
CA GLU A 20 -13.19 21.15 8.97
C GLU A 20 -11.78 21.57 9.43
N PRO A 21 -10.72 21.27 8.65
CA PRO A 21 -9.37 21.61 9.05
C PRO A 21 -9.18 23.13 9.12
N HIS A 22 -8.67 23.59 10.25
CA HIS A 22 -8.38 25.01 10.43
C HIS A 22 -7.20 25.45 9.54
N PRO A 23 -7.22 26.65 8.91
CA PRO A 23 -6.15 27.12 8.02
C PRO A 23 -4.76 27.15 8.67
N TRP A 24 -4.67 27.29 9.98
CA TRP A 24 -3.38 27.26 10.69
C TRP A 24 -2.72 25.89 10.68
N ARG A 25 -3.46 24.80 10.42
CA ARG A 25 -2.85 23.47 10.25
C ARG A 25 -1.91 23.43 9.05
N GLN A 26 -2.35 23.96 7.92
CA GLN A 26 -1.49 24.10 6.75
C GLN A 26 -0.28 24.99 7.03
N ALA A 27 -0.48 26.15 7.68
CA ALA A 27 0.60 27.05 8.03
C ALA A 27 1.61 26.41 9.01
N TRP A 28 1.14 25.59 9.94
CA TRP A 28 1.98 24.81 10.85
C TRP A 28 2.84 23.80 10.09
N LEU A 29 2.24 23.03 9.18
CA LEU A 29 2.95 22.05 8.37
C LEU A 29 3.97 22.72 7.43
N ASP A 30 3.66 23.88 6.89
CA ASP A 30 4.59 24.66 6.07
C ASP A 30 5.78 25.16 6.89
N LEU A 31 5.52 25.65 8.10
CA LEU A 31 6.58 26.06 9.02
C LEU A 31 7.46 24.87 9.41
N SER A 32 6.86 23.75 9.76
CA SER A 32 7.58 22.52 10.11
C SER A 32 8.46 22.05 8.95
N ARG A 33 7.96 22.14 7.73
CA ARG A 33 8.73 21.82 6.50
C ARG A 33 9.96 22.71 6.34
N GLU A 34 9.79 24.01 6.42
CA GLU A 34 10.94 24.93 6.29
C GLU A 34 11.94 24.75 7.43
N THR A 35 11.47 24.45 8.65
CA THR A 35 12.34 24.17 9.81
C THR A 35 13.23 22.95 9.59
N ILE A 36 12.81 21.98 8.75
CA ILE A 36 13.62 20.81 8.39
C ILE A 36 14.53 21.11 7.19
N LEU A 37 14.03 21.86 6.21
CA LEU A 37 14.75 22.15 4.98
C LEU A 37 15.95 23.08 5.20
N GLU A 38 15.82 24.06 6.10
CA GLU A 38 16.90 25.01 6.40
C GLU A 38 18.17 24.33 6.94
N PRO A 39 18.12 23.53 8.03
CA PRO A 39 19.29 22.80 8.51
C PRO A 39 19.78 21.75 7.50
N THR A 40 18.88 21.16 6.70
CA THR A 40 19.26 20.23 5.63
C THR A 40 20.24 20.90 4.66
N ARG A 41 19.89 22.08 4.14
CA ARG A 41 20.75 22.85 3.23
C ARG A 41 22.08 23.20 3.91
N ALA A 42 22.01 23.73 5.13
CA ALA A 42 23.21 24.14 5.86
C ALA A 42 24.19 22.98 6.12
N ILE A 43 23.66 21.81 6.52
CA ILE A 43 24.48 20.61 6.75
C ILE A 43 25.06 20.09 5.43
N THR A 44 24.25 20.03 4.38
CA THR A 44 24.71 19.58 3.05
C THR A 44 25.81 20.47 2.51
N ASP A 45 25.64 21.78 2.60
CA ASP A 45 26.64 22.76 2.16
C ASP A 45 27.94 22.64 2.96
N ALA A 46 27.86 22.47 4.28
CA ALA A 46 29.03 22.26 5.13
C ALA A 46 29.79 20.96 4.79
N ILE A 47 29.05 19.87 4.53
CA ILE A 47 29.68 18.60 4.11
C ILE A 47 30.41 18.78 2.78
N ARG A 48 29.81 19.46 1.81
CA ARG A 48 30.42 19.68 0.49
C ARG A 48 31.61 20.63 0.53
N GLN A 49 31.57 21.62 1.39
CA GLN A 49 32.72 22.47 1.63
C GLN A 49 33.89 21.69 2.21
N ALA A 50 33.64 20.75 3.11
CA ALA A 50 34.66 19.90 3.70
C ALA A 50 35.15 18.81 2.73
N ASN A 51 34.26 18.19 1.98
CA ASN A 51 34.60 17.18 0.98
C ASN A 51 33.56 17.18 -0.17
N PRO A 52 33.89 17.75 -1.35
CA PRO A 52 32.98 17.83 -2.49
C PRO A 52 32.53 16.50 -3.09
N THR A 53 33.21 15.40 -2.77
CA THR A 53 32.91 14.07 -3.30
C THR A 53 32.00 13.26 -2.37
N THR A 54 31.72 13.76 -1.16
CA THR A 54 30.82 13.08 -0.22
C THR A 54 29.39 13.23 -0.68
N ARG A 55 28.71 12.09 -0.87
CA ARG A 55 27.31 12.05 -1.19
C ARG A 55 26.48 12.11 0.09
N VAL A 56 25.37 12.83 0.02
CA VAL A 56 24.43 13.02 1.13
C VAL A 56 23.12 12.31 0.80
N GLY A 57 22.63 11.51 1.70
CA GLY A 57 21.36 10.79 1.54
C GLY A 57 20.49 10.91 2.77
N TRP A 58 19.23 10.49 2.64
CA TRP A 58 18.22 10.56 3.68
C TRP A 58 17.86 9.20 4.23
N MET A 59 17.59 9.16 5.51
CA MET A 59 16.96 8.04 6.20
C MET A 59 15.52 8.41 6.52
N THR A 60 14.60 7.48 6.31
CA THR A 60 13.19 7.67 6.64
C THR A 60 12.73 6.75 7.76
N SER A 61 11.62 7.08 8.37
CA SER A 61 10.85 6.19 9.25
C SER A 61 9.45 5.97 8.66
N MET A 62 8.42 5.89 9.47
CA MET A 62 7.05 5.65 9.01
C MET A 62 6.50 6.88 8.25
N PRO A 63 6.11 6.73 6.98
CA PRO A 63 5.72 7.86 6.13
C PRO A 63 4.48 8.63 6.59
N ASP A 64 3.55 7.96 7.27
CA ASP A 64 2.37 8.57 7.87
C ASP A 64 2.74 9.64 8.92
N GLN A 65 3.75 9.35 9.76
CA GLN A 65 4.30 10.31 10.71
C GLN A 65 4.93 11.51 10.00
N HIS A 66 5.62 11.26 8.90
CA HIS A 66 6.28 12.33 8.13
C HIS A 66 5.27 13.33 7.52
N SER A 67 4.10 12.85 7.11
CA SER A 67 3.03 13.72 6.62
C SER A 67 2.57 14.71 7.69
N VAL A 68 2.41 14.24 8.95
CA VAL A 68 2.02 15.08 10.10
C VAL A 68 3.12 16.06 10.51
N GLU A 69 4.38 15.68 10.33
CA GLU A 69 5.54 16.55 10.58
C GLU A 69 5.79 17.56 9.45
N GLY A 70 5.01 17.51 8.37
CA GLY A 70 5.16 18.38 7.21
C GLY A 70 6.34 18.04 6.31
N ARG A 71 6.96 16.86 6.44
CA ARG A 71 8.09 16.45 5.58
C ARG A 71 7.64 16.33 4.13
N ASP A 72 8.46 16.92 3.24
CA ASP A 72 8.30 16.84 1.80
C ASP A 72 9.56 16.22 1.20
N TRP A 73 9.47 14.96 0.81
CA TRP A 73 10.62 14.19 0.35
C TRP A 73 11.22 14.74 -0.95
N ALA A 74 10.38 15.27 -1.85
CA ALA A 74 10.87 15.89 -3.08
C ALA A 74 11.74 17.13 -2.77
N ARG A 75 11.26 18.00 -1.89
CA ARG A 75 12.01 19.20 -1.46
C ARG A 75 13.25 18.87 -0.63
N LEU A 76 13.22 17.78 0.15
CA LEU A 76 14.39 17.28 0.87
C LEU A 76 15.46 16.77 -0.10
N CYS A 77 15.05 16.08 -1.18
CA CYS A 77 15.93 15.73 -2.29
C CYS A 77 16.61 16.97 -2.89
N GLU A 78 15.81 17.97 -3.25
CA GLU A 78 16.31 19.22 -3.82
C GLU A 78 17.26 19.94 -2.86
N ALA A 79 16.95 19.96 -1.56
CA ALA A 79 17.75 20.60 -0.52
C ALA A 79 19.09 19.89 -0.28
N SER A 80 19.18 18.58 -0.53
CA SER A 80 20.45 17.86 -0.50
C SER A 80 21.34 18.17 -1.71
N GLY A 81 20.79 18.80 -2.78
CA GLY A 81 21.50 19.39 -3.91
C GLY A 81 22.39 18.42 -4.68
N GLU A 82 22.08 17.13 -4.72
CA GLU A 82 22.85 16.13 -5.46
C GLU A 82 22.72 16.37 -6.97
N SER A 83 23.87 16.41 -7.65
CA SER A 83 23.96 16.41 -9.10
C SER A 83 23.99 14.98 -9.63
N GLY A 84 22.97 14.18 -9.34
CA GLY A 84 22.94 12.77 -9.70
C GLY A 84 21.77 12.06 -9.02
N ALA A 85 21.87 10.73 -8.91
CA ALA A 85 20.85 9.96 -8.21
C ALA A 85 20.79 10.32 -6.73
N PHE A 86 19.57 10.61 -6.25
CA PHE A 86 19.32 10.89 -4.84
C PHE A 86 19.42 9.61 -4.02
N LEU A 87 20.13 9.67 -2.89
CA LEU A 87 20.31 8.53 -1.98
C LEU A 87 19.20 8.50 -0.95
N ILE A 88 18.51 7.37 -0.82
CA ILE A 88 17.50 7.20 0.21
C ILE A 88 17.55 5.82 0.87
N ARG A 89 17.42 5.82 2.20
CA ARG A 89 17.24 4.65 3.04
C ARG A 89 15.81 4.64 3.58
N PRO A 90 14.84 4.09 2.84
CA PRO A 90 13.48 3.99 3.35
C PRO A 90 13.37 2.91 4.42
N HIS A 91 12.43 3.14 5.34
CA HIS A 91 12.06 2.18 6.35
C HIS A 91 11.37 0.96 5.73
N MET A 92 11.82 -0.24 6.08
CA MET A 92 11.26 -1.49 5.54
C MET A 92 10.98 -2.51 6.65
N PRO A 93 9.88 -2.35 7.42
CA PRO A 93 9.46 -3.34 8.39
C PRO A 93 9.03 -4.65 7.70
N PRO A 94 8.86 -5.76 8.44
CA PRO A 94 8.87 -5.89 9.89
C PRO A 94 10.26 -6.15 10.46
N TYR A 95 10.45 -5.73 11.72
CA TYR A 95 11.71 -5.99 12.43
C TYR A 95 11.70 -7.33 13.17
N THR A 96 10.54 -7.96 13.32
CA THR A 96 10.35 -9.27 13.93
C THR A 96 9.60 -10.21 13.00
N GLN A 97 9.89 -11.51 13.06
CA GLN A 97 9.23 -12.51 12.22
C GLN A 97 7.75 -12.69 12.51
N GLN A 98 7.30 -12.46 13.75
CA GLN A 98 5.91 -12.66 14.15
C GLN A 98 4.89 -11.84 13.32
N ARG A 99 5.35 -10.79 12.65
CA ARG A 99 4.51 -9.91 11.81
C ARG A 99 4.86 -9.96 10.33
N ALA A 100 5.90 -10.72 9.95
CA ALA A 100 6.44 -10.73 8.59
C ALA A 100 5.39 -11.01 7.50
N LEU A 101 4.44 -11.88 7.80
CA LEU A 101 3.44 -12.33 6.83
C LEU A 101 2.31 -11.30 6.57
N ARG A 102 2.13 -10.33 7.46
CA ARG A 102 1.02 -9.37 7.41
C ARG A 102 1.43 -7.96 7.04
N VAL A 103 2.70 -7.64 7.20
CA VAL A 103 3.22 -6.29 6.92
C VAL A 103 3.78 -6.27 5.51
N THR A 104 3.14 -5.50 4.66
CA THR A 104 3.64 -5.23 3.30
C THR A 104 4.77 -4.18 3.36
N PRO A 105 5.59 -4.04 2.33
CA PRO A 105 6.63 -3.01 2.26
C PRO A 105 6.03 -1.62 1.99
N TRP A 106 4.83 -1.36 2.49
CA TRP A 106 4.11 -0.10 2.29
C TRP A 106 4.95 1.15 2.65
N PRO A 107 5.69 1.19 3.78
CA PRO A 107 6.47 2.38 4.11
C PRO A 107 7.55 2.68 3.08
N THR A 108 8.25 1.66 2.59
CA THR A 108 9.22 1.80 1.50
C THR A 108 8.55 2.32 0.25
N ARG A 109 7.49 1.67 -0.21
CA ARG A 109 6.77 2.02 -1.43
C ARG A 109 6.19 3.44 -1.38
N HIS A 110 5.61 3.83 -0.23
CA HIS A 110 5.08 5.18 -0.04
C HIS A 110 6.17 6.24 -0.14
N THR A 111 7.32 6.01 0.51
CA THR A 111 8.45 6.93 0.41
C THR A 111 8.93 7.06 -1.04
N LEU A 112 9.10 5.94 -1.76
CA LEU A 112 9.53 5.95 -3.16
C LEU A 112 8.55 6.70 -4.05
N ALA A 113 7.26 6.48 -3.88
CA ALA A 113 6.22 7.14 -4.68
C ALA A 113 6.17 8.67 -4.50
N CYS A 114 6.72 9.21 -3.40
CA CYS A 114 6.87 10.64 -3.19
C CYS A 114 8.08 11.25 -3.92
N LEU A 115 8.99 10.43 -4.47
CA LEU A 115 10.24 10.88 -5.07
C LEU A 115 10.15 10.99 -6.58
N HIS A 116 10.94 11.90 -7.15
CA HIS A 116 11.05 12.13 -8.59
C HIS A 116 12.51 12.01 -9.05
N GLY A 117 12.70 11.81 -10.34
CA GLY A 117 14.02 11.73 -10.93
C GLY A 117 14.75 10.42 -10.63
N GLU A 118 16.07 10.44 -10.75
CA GLU A 118 16.91 9.29 -10.49
C GLU A 118 17.17 9.14 -9.00
N ILE A 119 16.96 7.95 -8.47
CA ILE A 119 17.15 7.63 -7.05
C ILE A 119 17.96 6.35 -6.88
N GLU A 120 18.76 6.30 -5.84
CA GLU A 120 19.39 5.08 -5.34
C GLU A 120 18.79 4.70 -4.00
N VAL A 121 18.27 3.49 -3.92
CA VAL A 121 17.43 3.00 -2.80
C VAL A 121 18.18 1.94 -2.02
N TYR A 122 18.30 2.15 -0.71
CA TYR A 122 18.96 1.23 0.23
C TYR A 122 18.03 0.96 1.43
N PRO A 123 16.99 0.12 1.31
CA PRO A 123 16.04 -0.10 2.39
C PRO A 123 16.70 -0.56 3.68
N GLU A 124 16.12 -0.13 4.80
CA GLU A 124 16.57 -0.52 6.13
C GLU A 124 15.88 -1.81 6.57
N LEU A 125 16.67 -2.88 6.68
CA LEU A 125 16.25 -4.13 7.29
C LEU A 125 16.86 -4.24 8.68
N GLU A 126 16.00 -4.36 9.69
CA GLU A 126 16.47 -4.61 11.05
C GLU A 126 16.15 -6.04 11.49
N ASN A 127 17.10 -6.66 12.17
CA ASN A 127 16.91 -7.90 12.91
C ASN A 127 16.68 -7.63 14.40
N SER A 128 16.37 -6.42 14.73
CA SER A 128 16.05 -5.91 16.04
C SER A 128 14.49 -5.85 16.20
N PRO A 129 13.91 -5.75 17.33
CA PRO A 129 14.35 -4.72 18.28
C PRO A 129 15.31 -5.26 19.25
N ARG A 130 16.07 -5.69 19.39
CA ARG A 130 16.73 -5.91 20.66
C ARG A 130 17.50 -7.19 20.72
N CYS A 131 18.50 -7.20 19.87
CA CYS A 131 19.63 -8.04 20.21
C CYS A 131 19.35 -9.52 20.14
N GLY A 132 18.36 -9.93 19.37
CA GLY A 132 17.99 -11.34 19.44
C GLY A 132 18.20 -12.05 18.13
N VAL A 133 19.11 -13.01 18.13
CA VAL A 133 19.17 -14.10 17.14
C VAL A 133 17.77 -14.71 16.89
N TYR A 134 16.84 -14.50 17.81
CA TYR A 134 15.46 -15.02 17.78
C TYR A 134 14.42 -14.03 17.28
N SER A 135 14.80 -12.80 16.96
CA SER A 135 13.84 -11.79 16.49
C SER A 135 13.31 -12.13 15.11
N LYS A 136 14.19 -12.60 14.24
CA LYS A 136 13.86 -12.90 12.85
C LYS A 136 14.81 -13.98 12.29
N SER A 137 14.26 -15.00 11.64
CA SER A 137 15.06 -16.04 11.02
C SER A 137 15.85 -15.53 9.82
N ALA A 138 16.93 -16.21 9.45
CA ALA A 138 17.67 -15.94 8.24
C ALA A 138 16.79 -16.03 6.97
N THR A 139 15.85 -16.98 6.96
CA THR A 139 14.89 -17.15 5.86
C THR A 139 13.96 -15.92 5.72
N ALA A 140 13.41 -15.42 6.82
CA ALA A 140 12.55 -14.24 6.79
C ALA A 140 13.33 -12.98 6.39
N THR A 141 14.58 -12.84 6.85
CA THR A 141 15.48 -11.76 6.43
C THR A 141 15.77 -11.84 4.92
N GLY A 142 16.11 -13.04 4.42
CA GLY A 142 16.34 -13.26 2.99
C GLY A 142 15.11 -12.97 2.14
N TRP A 143 13.93 -13.34 2.60
CA TRP A 143 12.67 -13.01 1.93
C TRP A 143 12.44 -11.51 1.82
N GLN A 144 12.71 -10.76 2.88
CA GLN A 144 12.65 -9.30 2.89
C GLN A 144 13.65 -8.66 1.91
N MET A 145 14.87 -9.21 1.83
CA MET A 145 15.88 -8.76 0.85
C MET A 145 15.44 -9.00 -0.60
N ILE A 146 14.84 -10.15 -0.86
CA ILE A 146 14.25 -10.47 -2.16
C ILE A 146 13.15 -9.45 -2.51
N GLU A 147 12.26 -9.16 -1.57
CA GLU A 147 11.20 -8.18 -1.79
C GLU A 147 11.77 -6.77 -2.04
N ALA A 148 12.80 -6.36 -1.28
CA ALA A 148 13.50 -5.11 -1.52
C ALA A 148 14.10 -5.03 -2.94
N ALA A 149 14.72 -6.12 -3.42
CA ALA A 149 15.26 -6.17 -4.77
C ALA A 149 14.17 -6.06 -5.84
N VAL A 150 13.01 -6.69 -5.62
CA VAL A 150 11.83 -6.59 -6.52
C VAL A 150 11.28 -5.16 -6.58
N LEU A 151 11.37 -4.40 -5.49
CA LEU A 151 10.99 -2.99 -5.45
C LEU A 151 12.04 -2.05 -6.10
N GLY A 152 13.15 -2.58 -6.58
CA GLY A 152 14.18 -1.80 -7.28
C GLY A 152 15.25 -1.23 -6.37
N SER A 153 15.55 -1.87 -5.23
CA SER A 153 16.65 -1.44 -4.37
C SER A 153 18.01 -1.65 -5.03
N HIS A 154 18.91 -0.71 -4.81
CA HIS A 154 20.30 -0.76 -5.29
C HIS A 154 21.23 -1.49 -4.34
N GLY A 155 20.80 -1.61 -3.10
CA GLY A 155 21.49 -2.32 -2.04
C GLY A 155 20.57 -2.38 -0.81
N ILE A 156 21.09 -2.89 0.28
CA ILE A 156 20.31 -3.07 1.51
C ILE A 156 21.19 -2.64 2.69
N THR A 157 20.61 -1.83 3.59
CA THR A 157 21.20 -1.59 4.89
C THR A 157 20.58 -2.54 5.90
N ILE A 158 21.42 -3.27 6.62
CA ILE A 158 20.96 -4.24 7.60
C ILE A 158 21.60 -3.98 8.96
N ASN A 159 20.77 -3.90 10.00
CA ASN A 159 21.25 -3.98 11.37
C ASN A 159 21.40 -5.45 11.74
N HIS A 160 22.65 -5.93 11.72
CA HIS A 160 22.96 -7.33 11.97
C HIS A 160 23.57 -7.54 13.36
N PHE A 161 24.16 -6.52 13.96
CA PHE A 161 24.72 -6.60 15.30
C PHE A 161 23.65 -6.42 16.36
N ASP A 162 23.81 -7.12 17.47
CA ASP A 162 23.05 -6.76 18.65
C ASP A 162 23.51 -5.40 19.21
N ASN A 163 22.62 -4.71 19.90
CA ASN A 163 22.92 -3.38 20.45
C ASN A 163 23.80 -3.47 21.71
N MET A 164 24.22 -4.67 22.13
CA MET A 164 25.07 -4.92 23.29
C MET A 164 26.55 -5.11 22.93
N GLY A 165 26.88 -5.09 21.64
CA GLY A 165 28.25 -5.21 21.18
C GLY A 165 28.83 -6.62 21.16
N ASN A 166 27.98 -7.67 21.22
CA ASN A 166 28.44 -9.07 21.21
C ASN A 166 28.92 -9.53 19.82
N GLY A 167 28.67 -8.76 18.79
CA GLY A 167 29.03 -9.09 17.42
C GLY A 167 28.19 -10.20 16.81
N ILE A 168 28.59 -10.66 15.63
CA ILE A 168 27.83 -11.65 14.81
C ILE A 168 28.33 -13.09 14.99
N ALA A 169 29.30 -13.33 15.85
CA ALA A 169 29.94 -14.64 15.97
C ALA A 169 28.96 -15.75 16.40
N LEU A 170 27.88 -15.40 17.10
CA LEU A 170 26.85 -16.33 17.53
C LEU A 170 25.80 -16.62 16.45
N ASP A 171 25.66 -15.75 15.43
CA ASP A 171 24.76 -15.98 14.31
C ASP A 171 25.46 -16.74 13.19
N ARG A 172 25.46 -18.07 13.32
CA ARG A 172 26.09 -18.96 12.34
C ARG A 172 25.26 -19.20 11.07
N HIS A 173 24.02 -18.70 11.04
CA HIS A 173 23.07 -19.04 9.97
C HIS A 173 22.92 -17.92 8.94
N LEU A 174 22.97 -16.66 9.34
CA LEU A 174 22.65 -15.54 8.47
C LEU A 174 23.71 -15.38 7.36
N ALA A 175 24.99 -15.35 7.68
CA ALA A 175 26.03 -15.11 6.68
C ALA A 175 26.07 -16.16 5.56
N PRO A 176 26.01 -17.48 5.85
CA PRO A 176 25.90 -18.49 4.77
C PRO A 176 24.61 -18.35 3.96
N HIS A 177 23.49 -17.99 4.63
CA HIS A 177 22.22 -17.78 3.94
C HIS A 177 22.26 -16.59 2.98
N LEU A 178 22.85 -15.47 3.39
CA LEU A 178 23.05 -14.30 2.54
C LEU A 178 23.97 -14.60 1.35
N ALA A 179 25.05 -15.36 1.59
CA ALA A 179 25.95 -15.78 0.52
C ALA A 179 25.24 -16.64 -0.53
N ALA A 180 24.33 -17.53 -0.09
CA ALA A 180 23.52 -18.36 -1.01
C ALA A 180 22.49 -17.54 -1.80
N LEU A 181 21.94 -16.45 -1.22
CA LEU A 181 20.97 -15.59 -1.91
C LEU A 181 21.62 -14.61 -2.89
N ARG A 182 22.88 -14.27 -2.70
CA ARG A 182 23.55 -13.21 -3.44
C ARG A 182 23.44 -13.32 -4.96
N PRO A 183 23.65 -14.48 -5.59
CA PRO A 183 23.54 -14.59 -7.06
C PRO A 183 22.15 -14.20 -7.58
N GLN A 184 21.10 -14.60 -6.87
CA GLN A 184 19.72 -14.26 -7.22
C GLN A 184 19.44 -12.76 -7.02
N LEU A 185 19.91 -12.17 -5.92
CA LEU A 185 19.77 -10.74 -5.65
C LEU A 185 20.53 -9.89 -6.69
N ASP A 186 21.76 -10.28 -7.06
CA ASP A 186 22.55 -9.60 -8.09
C ASP A 186 21.83 -9.66 -9.46
N ALA A 187 21.20 -10.78 -9.79
CA ALA A 187 20.42 -10.93 -11.01
C ALA A 187 19.14 -10.07 -11.01
N LEU A 188 18.46 -9.93 -9.86
CA LEU A 188 17.30 -9.05 -9.71
C LEU A 188 17.72 -7.58 -9.81
N ALA A 189 18.80 -7.18 -9.16
CA ALA A 189 19.32 -5.82 -9.22
C ALA A 189 19.71 -5.39 -10.64
N ALA A 190 20.24 -6.35 -11.45
CA ALA A 190 20.57 -6.12 -12.87
C ALA A 190 19.35 -5.78 -13.74
N LEU A 191 18.12 -6.08 -13.31
CA LEU A 191 16.90 -5.71 -14.02
C LEU A 191 16.57 -4.22 -13.91
N ARG A 192 17.16 -3.51 -12.94
CA ARG A 192 16.89 -2.09 -12.64
C ARG A 192 15.40 -1.79 -12.54
N LEU A 193 14.71 -2.58 -11.70
CA LEU A 193 13.30 -2.38 -11.40
C LEU A 193 13.08 -1.01 -10.73
N ASP A 194 11.87 -0.48 -10.90
CA ASP A 194 11.43 0.74 -10.20
C ASP A 194 9.95 0.58 -9.83
N ASP A 195 9.66 0.51 -8.53
CA ASP A 195 8.30 0.33 -8.02
C ASP A 195 7.37 1.49 -8.41
N ARG A 196 7.90 2.68 -8.68
CA ARG A 196 7.13 3.85 -9.12
C ARG A 196 6.53 3.64 -10.53
N GLU A 197 7.19 2.82 -11.34
CA GLU A 197 6.77 2.45 -12.70
C GLU A 197 6.14 1.06 -12.78
N ALA A 198 5.91 0.40 -11.63
CA ALA A 198 5.26 -0.90 -11.59
C ALA A 198 3.85 -0.86 -12.21
N ASP A 199 3.46 -1.98 -12.81
CA ASP A 199 2.12 -2.22 -13.34
C ASP A 199 1.19 -2.73 -12.22
N GLY A 200 -0.12 -2.68 -12.46
CA GLY A 200 -1.15 -3.16 -11.55
C GLY A 200 -2.22 -2.12 -11.25
N VAL A 201 -3.05 -2.40 -10.26
CA VAL A 201 -4.01 -1.42 -9.76
C VAL A 201 -3.30 -0.28 -9.04
N GLN A 202 -3.90 0.89 -9.03
CA GLN A 202 -3.32 2.06 -8.40
C GLN A 202 -3.94 2.27 -7.02
N VAL A 203 -3.14 2.41 -5.98
CA VAL A 203 -3.59 2.84 -4.66
C VAL A 203 -3.29 4.34 -4.55
N LEU A 204 -4.34 5.16 -4.59
CA LEU A 204 -4.22 6.61 -4.54
C LEU A 204 -3.89 7.07 -3.12
N PHE A 205 -2.95 7.98 -3.00
CA PHE A 205 -2.61 8.64 -1.74
C PHE A 205 -2.23 10.11 -1.96
N SER A 206 -2.14 10.89 -0.89
CA SER A 206 -1.60 12.24 -0.96
C SER A 206 -0.60 12.47 0.17
N PRO A 207 0.64 12.89 -0.13
CA PRO A 207 1.60 13.28 0.91
C PRO A 207 1.17 14.54 1.69
N ARG A 208 0.11 15.23 1.25
CA ARG A 208 -0.46 16.42 1.90
C ARG A 208 -1.68 16.11 2.76
N ILE A 209 -2.03 14.83 2.91
CA ILE A 209 -3.29 14.43 3.57
C ILE A 209 -3.43 15.01 4.99
N ALA A 210 -2.34 15.15 5.74
CA ALA A 210 -2.38 15.66 7.11
C ALA A 210 -2.99 17.06 7.23
N ALA A 211 -2.83 17.90 6.21
CA ALA A 211 -3.45 19.24 6.18
C ALA A 211 -4.98 19.19 5.99
N ALA A 212 -5.46 18.17 5.29
CA ALA A 212 -6.84 18.05 4.84
C ALA A 212 -7.71 17.11 5.72
N LEU A 213 -7.10 16.32 6.61
CA LEU A 213 -7.82 15.38 7.47
C LEU A 213 -8.85 16.09 8.35
N ARG A 214 -10.08 15.57 8.36
CA ARG A 214 -11.13 15.96 9.31
C ARG A 214 -10.96 15.15 10.58
N LEU A 215 -10.67 15.81 11.69
CA LEU A 215 -10.60 15.16 12.99
C LEU A 215 -12.00 15.03 13.58
N PRO A 216 -12.27 14.01 14.43
CA PRO A 216 -13.54 13.90 15.11
C PRO A 216 -13.90 15.17 15.90
N GLU A 217 -15.17 15.56 15.88
CA GLU A 217 -15.63 16.67 16.70
C GLU A 217 -15.66 16.26 18.18
N GLY A 218 -15.10 17.10 19.04
CA GLY A 218 -15.12 16.90 20.49
C GLY A 218 -14.01 16.03 21.07
N GLU A 219 -13.20 15.37 20.27
CA GLU A 219 -12.01 14.67 20.73
C GLU A 219 -10.79 15.54 20.49
N ALA A 220 -10.24 16.13 21.55
CA ALA A 220 -8.89 16.68 21.48
C ALA A 220 -7.92 15.48 21.48
N PRO A 221 -7.15 15.24 20.38
CA PRO A 221 -6.11 14.22 20.43
C PRO A 221 -5.09 14.66 21.47
N VAL A 222 -4.80 13.79 22.44
CA VAL A 222 -3.75 13.95 23.48
C VAL A 222 -3.50 15.39 23.90
N ALA A 223 -4.27 15.85 24.89
CA ALA A 223 -4.27 17.27 25.26
C ALA A 223 -3.07 17.67 26.13
N THR A 224 -2.35 16.71 26.72
CA THR A 224 -1.27 17.00 27.68
C THR A 224 -0.05 16.08 27.47
N GLU A 225 1.12 16.52 27.96
CA GLU A 225 2.34 15.70 28.01
C GLU A 225 2.12 14.44 28.87
N GLU A 226 1.27 14.52 29.90
CA GLU A 226 0.94 13.42 30.77
C GLU A 226 0.11 12.35 30.04
N ASP A 227 -0.84 12.76 29.19
CA ASP A 227 -1.62 11.87 28.33
C ASP A 227 -0.72 11.15 27.33
N PHE A 228 0.23 11.87 26.73
CA PHE A 228 1.23 11.29 25.82
C PHE A 228 2.14 10.27 26.54
N LEU A 229 2.61 10.59 27.75
CA LEU A 229 3.44 9.68 28.53
C LEU A 229 2.65 8.48 29.07
N ALA A 230 1.37 8.66 29.41
CA ALA A 230 0.48 7.58 29.81
C ALA A 230 0.20 6.64 28.64
N LEU A 231 -0.04 7.17 27.47
CA LEU A 231 -0.19 6.43 26.23
C LEU A 231 1.09 5.63 25.94
N ASN A 232 2.26 6.24 25.92
CA ASN A 232 3.53 5.56 25.70
C ASN A 232 3.79 4.43 26.71
N ARG A 233 3.48 4.63 27.99
CA ARG A 233 3.61 3.59 29.03
C ARG A 233 2.66 2.42 28.79
N SER A 234 1.41 2.70 28.42
CA SER A 234 0.43 1.68 28.05
C SER A 234 0.89 0.84 26.86
N LEU A 235 1.49 1.49 25.87
CA LEU A 235 1.99 0.88 24.66
C LEU A 235 3.22 -0.01 24.90
N GLN A 236 4.11 0.41 25.79
CA GLN A 236 5.26 -0.40 26.22
C GLN A 236 4.81 -1.60 27.05
N ALA A 237 3.82 -1.44 27.93
CA ALA A 237 3.28 -2.51 28.76
C ALA A 237 2.58 -3.63 27.96
N MET A 238 2.02 -3.31 26.78
CA MET A 238 1.40 -4.29 25.88
C MET A 238 2.38 -5.04 24.98
N GLY A 239 3.69 -4.94 25.25
CA GLY A 239 4.74 -5.64 24.50
C GLY A 239 4.86 -5.17 23.05
N GLY A 240 4.28 -4.03 22.72
CA GLY A 240 4.36 -3.40 21.44
C GLY A 240 5.74 -2.79 21.22
N GLY A 241 6.62 -3.50 20.56
CA GLY A 241 7.73 -2.83 19.88
C GLY A 241 7.12 -1.85 18.86
N GLY A 242 7.59 -0.63 18.85
CA GLY A 242 7.30 0.57 18.04
C GLY A 242 6.12 0.67 17.07
N ASP A 243 5.67 -0.42 16.48
CA ASP A 243 4.69 -0.42 15.39
C ASP A 243 3.22 -0.47 15.79
N SER A 244 2.89 -0.88 17.01
CA SER A 244 1.48 -1.11 17.38
C SER A 244 0.91 -0.08 18.34
N GLY A 245 1.73 0.75 18.86
CA GLY A 245 1.43 1.53 20.03
C GLY A 245 0.88 2.93 19.75
N ILE A 246 1.12 3.44 18.58
CA ILE A 246 0.65 4.79 18.18
C ILE A 246 -0.78 4.74 17.63
N ARG A 247 -1.36 3.54 17.51
CA ARG A 247 -2.59 3.30 16.75
C ARG A 247 -3.88 3.82 17.40
N GLY A 248 -3.95 4.08 18.70
CA GLY A 248 -5.19 4.51 19.35
C GLY A 248 -5.61 5.95 18.98
N SER A 249 -4.83 6.93 19.40
CA SER A 249 -5.14 8.34 19.17
C SER A 249 -4.55 8.92 17.88
N MET A 250 -3.53 8.26 17.29
CA MET A 250 -2.94 8.65 16.00
C MET A 250 -3.53 7.88 14.81
N GLN A 251 -4.48 6.98 15.00
CA GLN A 251 -5.16 6.30 13.89
C GLN A 251 -5.85 7.28 12.94
N ALA A 252 -6.35 8.39 13.45
CA ALA A 252 -6.90 9.46 12.63
C ALA A 252 -5.84 10.10 11.70
N LEU A 253 -4.56 9.92 11.99
CA LEU A 253 -3.44 10.49 11.24
C LEU A 253 -2.72 9.44 10.36
N VAL A 254 -3.10 8.16 10.48
CA VAL A 254 -2.57 7.10 9.61
C VAL A 254 -3.03 7.32 8.18
N HIS A 255 -2.10 7.17 7.25
CA HIS A 255 -2.38 7.35 5.83
C HIS A 255 -3.41 6.32 5.35
N PRO A 256 -4.61 6.73 4.89
CA PRO A 256 -5.68 5.78 4.55
C PRO A 256 -5.28 4.76 3.47
N SER A 257 -4.34 5.09 2.59
CA SER A 257 -3.90 4.23 1.50
C SER A 257 -3.20 2.93 1.97
N VAL A 258 -2.71 2.87 3.21
CA VAL A 258 -2.04 1.67 3.73
C VAL A 258 -2.96 0.45 3.65
N VAL A 259 -4.23 0.63 3.91
CA VAL A 259 -5.22 -0.46 3.93
C VAL A 259 -5.31 -1.16 2.58
N TRP A 260 -5.48 -0.40 1.50
CA TRP A 260 -5.52 -0.98 0.16
C TRP A 260 -4.22 -1.63 -0.26
N SER A 261 -3.07 -1.05 0.11
CA SER A 261 -1.76 -1.65 -0.18
C SER A 261 -1.58 -2.99 0.53
N GLU A 262 -2.02 -3.08 1.80
CA GLU A 262 -1.99 -4.35 2.55
C GLU A 262 -2.97 -5.38 1.97
N VAL A 263 -4.20 -4.99 1.68
CA VAL A 263 -5.21 -5.87 1.07
C VAL A 263 -4.70 -6.43 -0.26
N CYS A 264 -4.22 -5.58 -1.17
CA CYS A 264 -3.68 -6.03 -2.45
C CYS A 264 -2.48 -6.96 -2.27
N GLY A 265 -1.56 -6.60 -1.35
CA GLY A 265 -0.37 -7.40 -1.07
C GLY A 265 -0.69 -8.80 -0.54
N ILE A 266 -1.70 -8.94 0.31
CA ILE A 266 -2.11 -10.24 0.88
C ILE A 266 -2.95 -11.05 -0.11
N LEU A 267 -3.77 -10.39 -0.91
CA LEU A 267 -4.62 -11.06 -1.91
C LEU A 267 -3.89 -11.36 -3.24
N GLY A 268 -2.59 -11.14 -3.30
CA GLY A 268 -1.79 -11.43 -4.50
C GLY A 268 -2.12 -10.54 -5.69
N ILE A 269 -2.57 -9.31 -5.45
CA ILE A 269 -2.93 -8.34 -6.49
C ILE A 269 -1.77 -7.36 -6.69
N ALA A 270 -1.16 -7.37 -7.88
CA ALA A 270 -0.13 -6.41 -8.23
C ALA A 270 -0.71 -4.99 -8.20
N HIS A 271 0.00 -4.10 -7.50
CA HIS A 271 -0.44 -2.72 -7.32
C HIS A 271 0.75 -1.79 -7.23
N ARG A 272 0.50 -0.50 -7.40
CA ARG A 272 1.46 0.57 -7.16
C ARG A 272 0.83 1.67 -6.31
N LEU A 273 1.63 2.42 -5.58
CA LEU A 273 1.18 3.63 -4.92
C LEU A 273 1.27 4.81 -5.89
N SER A 274 0.23 5.63 -5.95
CA SER A 274 0.17 6.79 -6.84
C SER A 274 -0.21 8.05 -6.08
N PRO A 275 0.64 9.10 -6.09
CA PRO A 275 0.28 10.40 -5.55
C PRO A 275 -0.52 11.26 -6.53
N ARG A 276 -0.87 10.72 -7.71
CA ARG A 276 -1.55 11.42 -8.80
C ARG A 276 -2.72 10.62 -9.32
N VAL A 277 -3.73 11.33 -9.82
CA VAL A 277 -4.88 10.74 -10.48
C VAL A 277 -4.52 10.43 -11.94
N GLU A 278 -4.36 9.14 -12.27
CA GLU A 278 -3.97 8.66 -13.61
C GLU A 278 -4.95 7.60 -14.14
N PRO A 279 -6.21 7.97 -14.51
CA PRO A 279 -7.26 7.01 -14.85
C PRO A 279 -6.92 6.11 -16.05
N GLN A 280 -6.02 6.56 -16.92
CA GLN A 280 -5.57 5.82 -18.10
C GLN A 280 -4.63 4.64 -17.77
N ARG A 281 -4.09 4.57 -16.56
CA ARG A 281 -3.18 3.50 -16.14
C ARG A 281 -3.89 2.30 -15.48
N GLY A 282 -5.21 2.34 -15.34
CA GLY A 282 -6.01 1.24 -14.80
C GLY A 282 -6.85 1.62 -13.57
N PRO A 283 -7.42 0.62 -12.88
CA PRO A 283 -8.27 0.84 -11.71
C PRO A 283 -7.55 1.61 -10.60
N ILE A 284 -8.27 2.54 -9.96
CA ILE A 284 -7.75 3.34 -8.85
C ILE A 284 -8.53 2.97 -7.58
N LEU A 285 -7.80 2.61 -6.54
CA LEU A 285 -8.33 2.28 -5.21
C LEU A 285 -8.17 3.48 -4.29
N VAL A 286 -9.25 3.86 -3.64
CA VAL A 286 -9.29 5.01 -2.72
C VAL A 286 -9.93 4.60 -1.41
N SER A 287 -9.34 4.98 -0.29
CA SER A 287 -9.88 4.70 1.04
C SER A 287 -9.82 5.93 1.95
N GLY A 288 -10.71 5.94 2.94
CA GLY A 288 -10.75 6.94 3.99
C GLY A 288 -10.87 8.36 3.43
N GLN A 289 -10.20 9.27 4.07
CA GLN A 289 -10.24 10.69 3.73
C GLN A 289 -9.24 11.10 2.61
N THR A 290 -8.66 10.15 1.87
CA THR A 290 -7.63 10.45 0.85
C THR A 290 -8.05 11.59 -0.10
N LEU A 291 -9.33 11.63 -0.49
CA LEU A 291 -9.83 12.61 -1.47
C LEU A 291 -9.99 14.03 -0.90
N GLU A 292 -9.92 14.23 0.40
CA GLU A 292 -9.95 15.59 0.99
C GLU A 292 -8.72 16.41 0.55
N ALA A 293 -7.62 15.76 0.18
CA ALA A 293 -6.42 16.42 -0.32
C ALA A 293 -6.40 16.70 -1.84
N PHE A 294 -7.47 16.35 -2.57
CA PHE A 294 -7.57 16.52 -4.01
C PHE A 294 -8.63 17.59 -4.38
N SER A 295 -8.34 18.35 -5.41
CA SER A 295 -9.26 19.33 -5.97
C SER A 295 -10.47 18.68 -6.65
N ASP A 296 -11.57 19.42 -6.81
CA ASP A 296 -12.76 18.94 -7.52
C ASP A 296 -12.46 18.59 -8.99
N ALA A 297 -11.50 19.26 -9.61
CA ALA A 297 -11.06 18.95 -10.97
C ALA A 297 -10.34 17.58 -11.04
N GLU A 298 -9.48 17.28 -10.07
CA GLU A 298 -8.82 15.97 -9.99
C GLU A 298 -9.83 14.87 -9.67
N ILE A 299 -10.78 15.12 -8.77
CA ILE A 299 -11.88 14.19 -8.47
C ILE A 299 -12.76 13.96 -9.70
N ALA A 300 -13.10 14.99 -10.44
CA ALA A 300 -13.86 14.85 -11.68
C ALA A 300 -13.12 14.00 -12.72
N SER A 301 -11.79 14.13 -12.80
CA SER A 301 -10.93 13.26 -13.62
C SER A 301 -10.91 11.83 -13.12
N LEU A 302 -10.77 11.62 -11.80
CA LEU A 302 -10.82 10.32 -11.15
C LEU A 302 -12.11 9.59 -11.50
N LEU A 303 -13.26 10.24 -11.31
CA LEU A 303 -14.59 9.67 -11.54
C LEU A 303 -14.93 9.44 -13.02
N GLY A 304 -14.11 9.92 -13.94
CA GLY A 304 -14.11 9.54 -15.36
C GLY A 304 -13.40 8.22 -15.65
N GLY A 305 -12.70 7.69 -14.67
CA GLY A 305 -11.96 6.42 -14.72
C GLY A 305 -12.72 5.21 -14.17
N PHE A 306 -11.96 4.14 -13.90
CA PHE A 306 -12.43 3.06 -13.04
C PHE A 306 -11.89 3.29 -11.62
N VAL A 307 -12.79 3.50 -10.68
CA VAL A 307 -12.44 3.76 -9.29
C VAL A 307 -13.18 2.83 -8.33
N VAL A 308 -12.49 2.36 -7.31
CA VAL A 308 -13.07 1.63 -6.18
C VAL A 308 -12.89 2.48 -4.93
N LEU A 309 -13.99 2.83 -4.30
CA LEU A 309 -14.08 3.66 -3.11
C LEU A 309 -14.47 2.80 -1.90
N ASP A 310 -13.95 3.14 -0.74
CA ASP A 310 -14.57 2.72 0.51
C ASP A 310 -15.72 3.68 0.90
N ALA A 311 -16.45 3.34 1.95
CA ALA A 311 -17.59 4.12 2.41
C ALA A 311 -17.21 5.55 2.86
N VAL A 312 -16.05 5.71 3.49
CA VAL A 312 -15.60 7.03 4.00
C VAL A 312 -15.25 7.96 2.83
N ALA A 313 -14.56 7.45 1.81
CA ALA A 313 -14.26 8.22 0.61
C ALA A 313 -15.54 8.60 -0.15
N ALA A 314 -16.48 7.66 -0.28
CA ALA A 314 -17.77 7.90 -0.94
C ALA A 314 -18.63 8.92 -0.19
N GLU A 315 -18.70 8.85 1.14
CA GLU A 315 -19.38 9.86 1.98
C GLU A 315 -18.75 11.26 1.80
N GLY A 316 -17.40 11.34 1.78
CA GLY A 316 -16.68 12.58 1.50
C GLY A 316 -17.06 13.18 0.14
N LEU A 317 -17.14 12.35 -0.90
CA LEU A 317 -17.58 12.76 -2.23
C LEU A 317 -19.04 13.20 -2.27
N LEU A 318 -19.92 12.48 -1.57
CA LEU A 318 -21.34 12.86 -1.47
C LEU A 318 -21.48 14.25 -0.83
N ARG A 319 -20.76 14.51 0.26
CA ARG A 319 -20.70 15.81 0.95
C ARG A 319 -20.21 16.95 0.04
N ARG A 320 -19.31 16.64 -0.92
CA ARG A 320 -18.79 17.56 -1.95
C ARG A 320 -19.67 17.67 -3.20
N GLY A 321 -20.86 17.04 -3.23
CA GLY A 321 -21.82 17.15 -4.31
C GLY A 321 -21.57 16.18 -5.50
N PHE A 322 -20.79 15.12 -5.33
CA PHE A 322 -20.53 14.13 -6.38
C PHE A 322 -21.48 12.92 -6.37
N GLY A 323 -22.60 12.99 -5.64
CA GLY A 323 -23.55 11.87 -5.50
C GLY A 323 -24.05 11.28 -6.81
N ASP A 324 -24.39 12.14 -7.79
CA ASP A 324 -24.82 11.71 -9.12
C ASP A 324 -23.76 10.91 -9.88
N GLN A 325 -22.48 11.15 -9.62
CA GLN A 325 -21.38 10.39 -10.22
C GLN A 325 -21.12 9.06 -9.54
N LEU A 326 -21.59 8.89 -8.30
CA LEU A 326 -21.50 7.67 -7.51
C LEU A 326 -22.72 6.75 -7.69
N GLY A 327 -23.85 7.28 -8.16
CA GLY A 327 -25.14 6.59 -8.15
C GLY A 327 -25.73 6.45 -6.74
N ILE A 328 -25.39 7.37 -5.82
CA ILE A 328 -25.80 7.36 -4.41
C ILE A 328 -26.47 8.69 -4.07
N ARG A 329 -27.70 8.64 -3.56
CA ARG A 329 -28.46 9.81 -3.12
C ARG A 329 -28.14 10.21 -1.69
N SER A 330 -28.02 9.21 -0.81
CA SER A 330 -27.72 9.39 0.61
C SER A 330 -27.14 8.10 1.20
N GLY A 331 -26.61 8.19 2.41
CA GLY A 331 -26.18 7.03 3.16
C GLY A 331 -26.22 7.29 4.65
N ILE A 332 -26.42 6.24 5.43
CA ILE A 332 -26.48 6.29 6.88
C ILE A 332 -25.54 5.23 7.45
N TRP A 333 -24.69 5.63 8.39
CA TRP A 333 -23.86 4.69 9.11
C TRP A 333 -24.71 3.83 10.03
N GLN A 334 -24.52 2.53 9.95
CA GLN A 334 -25.25 1.51 10.69
C GLN A 334 -24.26 0.72 11.55
N ALA A 335 -24.46 0.76 12.86
CA ALA A 335 -23.69 -0.03 13.79
C ALA A 335 -24.10 -1.51 13.72
N GLN A 336 -23.13 -2.40 13.89
CA GLN A 336 -23.38 -3.85 13.87
C GLN A 336 -24.34 -4.27 14.99
N GLU A 337 -24.20 -3.69 16.18
CA GLU A 337 -25.04 -3.97 17.35
C GLU A 337 -26.51 -3.58 17.15
N GLU A 338 -26.78 -2.55 16.33
CA GLU A 338 -28.14 -2.06 16.08
C GLU A 338 -28.85 -2.84 14.98
N THR A 339 -28.11 -3.34 14.00
CA THR A 339 -28.67 -3.88 12.76
C THR A 339 -28.41 -5.36 12.55
N ALA A 340 -27.53 -5.95 13.37
CA ALA A 340 -27.20 -7.37 13.36
C ALA A 340 -26.77 -7.90 11.98
N TYR A 341 -26.16 -7.07 11.10
CA TYR A 341 -25.58 -7.59 9.86
C TYR A 341 -24.52 -8.64 10.18
N SER A 342 -24.56 -9.74 9.47
CA SER A 342 -23.73 -10.91 9.76
C SER A 342 -22.75 -11.21 8.65
N TYR A 343 -23.21 -11.26 7.42
CA TYR A 343 -22.36 -11.60 6.29
C TYR A 343 -22.72 -10.79 5.05
N GLU A 344 -21.76 -10.73 4.13
CA GLU A 344 -21.92 -10.23 2.78
C GLU A 344 -22.03 -11.41 1.81
N GLN A 345 -22.99 -11.36 0.90
CA GLN A 345 -23.18 -12.35 -0.15
C GLN A 345 -23.02 -11.73 -1.52
N ILE A 346 -22.20 -12.35 -2.37
CA ILE A 346 -22.04 -11.93 -3.77
C ILE A 346 -23.30 -12.24 -4.54
N GLU A 347 -23.73 -11.36 -5.45
CA GLU A 347 -24.96 -11.49 -6.21
C GLU A 347 -24.98 -12.76 -7.08
N ALA A 348 -26.16 -13.37 -7.21
CA ALA A 348 -26.31 -14.67 -7.84
C ALA A 348 -25.87 -14.70 -9.32
N ALA A 349 -25.98 -13.60 -10.04
CA ALA A 349 -25.53 -13.49 -11.44
C ALA A 349 -24.02 -13.75 -11.61
N ASP A 350 -23.23 -13.42 -10.58
CA ASP A 350 -21.78 -13.57 -10.58
C ASP A 350 -21.32 -14.84 -9.84
N ALA A 351 -22.24 -15.52 -9.12
CA ALA A 351 -21.92 -16.63 -8.21
C ALA A 351 -21.26 -17.83 -8.92
N ALA A 352 -21.62 -18.11 -10.17
CA ALA A 352 -21.06 -19.24 -10.93
C ALA A 352 -19.55 -19.17 -11.09
N ALA A 353 -18.96 -17.96 -11.12
CA ALA A 353 -17.52 -17.75 -11.21
C ALA A 353 -16.75 -18.19 -9.95
N TYR A 354 -17.44 -18.43 -8.84
CA TYR A 354 -16.84 -18.76 -7.55
C TYR A 354 -16.92 -20.23 -7.19
N GLY A 355 -17.58 -21.05 -8.02
CA GLY A 355 -17.76 -22.47 -7.76
C GLY A 355 -18.72 -22.82 -6.61
N VAL A 356 -19.42 -21.83 -6.05
CA VAL A 356 -20.43 -21.99 -5.01
C VAL A 356 -21.66 -21.15 -5.36
N ALA A 357 -22.86 -21.66 -4.99
CA ALA A 357 -24.12 -21.01 -5.35
C ALA A 357 -24.33 -19.66 -4.64
N HIS A 358 -23.81 -19.52 -3.44
CA HIS A 358 -23.96 -18.33 -2.60
C HIS A 358 -22.65 -17.99 -1.90
N PRO A 359 -21.67 -17.36 -2.61
CA PRO A 359 -20.40 -16.97 -1.99
C PRO A 359 -20.64 -15.97 -0.88
N ARG A 360 -20.21 -16.29 0.34
CA ARG A 360 -20.43 -15.47 1.53
C ARG A 360 -19.11 -15.11 2.20
N MET A 361 -19.06 -13.90 2.72
CA MET A 361 -17.93 -13.37 3.49
C MET A 361 -18.45 -12.84 4.82
N CYS A 362 -17.76 -13.13 5.91
CA CYS A 362 -18.13 -12.63 7.23
C CYS A 362 -18.00 -11.10 7.27
N ALA A 363 -19.07 -10.38 7.57
CA ALA A 363 -19.08 -8.93 7.66
C ALA A 363 -18.99 -8.41 9.09
N GLN A 364 -19.63 -9.08 10.05
CA GLN A 364 -19.77 -8.64 11.45
C GLN A 364 -18.44 -8.40 12.19
N ARG A 365 -17.32 -8.93 11.69
CA ARG A 365 -16.01 -8.75 12.29
C ARG A 365 -15.06 -7.86 11.46
N CYS A 366 -15.55 -7.34 10.35
CA CYS A 366 -14.74 -6.50 9.46
C CYS A 366 -14.84 -5.03 9.78
N ALA A 367 -15.98 -4.62 10.29
CA ALA A 367 -16.22 -3.25 10.69
C ALA A 367 -17.27 -3.22 11.80
N ASP A 368 -17.10 -2.30 12.74
CA ASP A 368 -18.09 -2.04 13.78
C ASP A 368 -19.31 -1.31 13.21
N ARG A 369 -19.15 -0.73 12.05
CA ARG A 369 -20.20 -0.03 11.29
C ARG A 369 -20.02 -0.22 9.79
N VAL A 370 -21.12 -0.14 9.06
CA VAL A 370 -21.18 -0.14 7.59
C VAL A 370 -22.07 1.01 7.12
N TRP A 371 -21.89 1.42 5.87
CA TRP A 371 -22.65 2.53 5.29
C TRP A 371 -23.82 2.02 4.47
N ALA A 372 -25.05 2.13 5.01
CA ALA A 372 -26.28 1.78 4.31
C ALA A 372 -26.59 2.83 3.25
N MET A 373 -26.39 2.48 1.98
CA MET A 373 -26.51 3.37 0.84
C MET A 373 -27.95 3.39 0.29
N ASP A 374 -28.52 4.58 0.09
CA ASP A 374 -29.69 4.81 -0.76
C ASP A 374 -29.22 5.10 -2.19
N CYS A 375 -29.49 4.16 -3.10
CA CYS A 375 -28.89 4.13 -4.43
C CYS A 375 -29.85 4.62 -5.52
N HIS A 376 -29.31 5.10 -6.63
CA HIS A 376 -30.08 5.31 -7.86
C HIS A 376 -30.62 3.97 -8.39
N ALA A 377 -31.72 4.01 -9.13
CA ALA A 377 -32.39 2.83 -9.64
C ALA A 377 -31.57 2.05 -10.70
N ASP A 378 -30.64 2.72 -11.37
CA ASP A 378 -29.72 2.19 -12.38
C ASP A 378 -28.36 1.77 -11.81
N ALA A 379 -28.14 1.95 -10.50
CA ALA A 379 -26.97 1.41 -9.83
C ALA A 379 -27.14 -0.10 -9.57
N LYS A 380 -26.07 -0.87 -9.77
CA LYS A 380 -26.07 -2.33 -9.63
C LYS A 380 -25.43 -2.75 -8.31
N ALA A 381 -26.16 -3.47 -7.45
CA ALA A 381 -25.54 -4.18 -6.34
C ALA A 381 -24.69 -5.34 -6.89
N LEU A 382 -23.43 -5.43 -6.45
CA LEU A 382 -22.52 -6.54 -6.73
C LEU A 382 -22.51 -7.55 -5.58
N SER A 383 -22.77 -7.07 -4.38
CA SER A 383 -22.98 -7.88 -3.19
C SER A 383 -23.93 -7.17 -2.22
N THR A 384 -24.53 -7.94 -1.31
CA THR A 384 -25.55 -7.46 -0.37
C THR A 384 -25.24 -7.96 1.04
N PHE A 385 -25.47 -7.12 2.05
CA PHE A 385 -25.43 -7.54 3.46
C PHE A 385 -26.69 -8.30 3.86
N PHE A 386 -26.52 -9.28 4.74
CA PHE A 386 -27.58 -10.09 5.30
C PHE A 386 -27.44 -10.22 6.81
N THR A 387 -28.59 -10.38 7.49
CA THR A 387 -28.62 -10.84 8.88
C THR A 387 -28.29 -12.34 8.98
N ALA A 388 -28.12 -12.84 10.20
CA ALA A 388 -27.92 -14.28 10.44
C ALA A 388 -29.15 -15.12 10.02
N GLU A 389 -30.35 -14.53 10.01
CA GLU A 389 -31.62 -15.14 9.57
C GLU A 389 -31.82 -15.04 8.05
N HIS A 390 -30.82 -14.67 7.30
CA HIS A 390 -30.84 -14.55 5.83
C HIS A 390 -31.77 -13.45 5.28
N GLN A 391 -32.05 -12.42 6.07
CA GLN A 391 -32.76 -11.24 5.59
C GLN A 391 -31.77 -10.29 4.88
N ALA A 392 -32.10 -9.91 3.65
CA ALA A 392 -31.31 -8.94 2.89
C ALA A 392 -31.46 -7.53 3.50
N LEU A 393 -30.34 -6.83 3.61
CA LEU A 393 -30.28 -5.47 4.14
C LEU A 393 -29.97 -4.46 3.03
N TRP A 394 -28.70 -4.09 2.85
CA TRP A 394 -28.25 -3.06 1.91
C TRP A 394 -27.17 -3.60 0.97
N PRO A 395 -26.93 -2.94 -0.16
CA PRO A 395 -25.75 -3.23 -0.96
C PRO A 395 -24.47 -3.13 -0.11
N ALA A 396 -23.61 -4.15 -0.18
CA ALA A 396 -22.28 -4.15 0.42
C ALA A 396 -21.22 -3.67 -0.57
N ALA A 397 -21.44 -3.93 -1.86
CA ALA A 397 -20.69 -3.36 -2.98
C ALA A 397 -21.66 -2.91 -4.07
N LEU A 398 -21.51 -1.67 -4.52
CA LEU A 398 -22.35 -1.02 -5.52
C LEU A 398 -21.52 -0.65 -6.74
N GLU A 399 -21.94 -0.99 -7.94
CA GLU A 399 -21.36 -0.49 -9.20
C GLU A 399 -22.29 0.54 -9.84
N PHE A 400 -21.71 1.64 -10.27
CA PHE A 400 -22.39 2.65 -11.05
C PHE A 400 -21.56 3.09 -12.27
N ARG A 401 -22.22 3.26 -13.42
CA ARG A 401 -21.63 3.83 -14.62
C ARG A 401 -22.19 5.22 -14.84
N ASN A 402 -21.35 6.22 -14.61
CA ASN A 402 -21.78 7.61 -14.64
C ASN A 402 -21.76 8.22 -16.05
N ALA A 403 -22.34 9.41 -16.19
CA ALA A 403 -22.42 10.14 -17.45
C ALA A 403 -21.07 10.53 -18.07
N ARG A 404 -19.96 10.42 -17.32
CA ARG A 404 -18.58 10.64 -17.79
C ARG A 404 -17.93 9.37 -18.35
N SER A 405 -18.72 8.30 -18.54
CA SER A 405 -18.24 6.96 -18.90
C SER A 405 -17.33 6.33 -17.85
N GLY A 406 -17.29 6.89 -16.64
CA GLY A 406 -16.56 6.33 -15.50
C GLY A 406 -17.30 5.13 -14.91
N ARG A 407 -16.51 4.18 -14.38
CA ARG A 407 -16.99 3.04 -13.63
C ARG A 407 -16.62 3.23 -12.16
N VAL A 408 -17.62 3.42 -11.32
CA VAL A 408 -17.42 3.63 -9.89
C VAL A 408 -17.94 2.41 -9.14
N VAL A 409 -17.13 1.86 -8.26
CA VAL A 409 -17.52 0.81 -7.33
C VAL A 409 -17.35 1.34 -5.91
N THR A 410 -18.42 1.31 -5.13
CA THR A 410 -18.41 1.72 -3.73
C THR A 410 -18.57 0.50 -2.84
N LEU A 411 -17.62 0.29 -1.92
CA LEU A 411 -17.72 -0.69 -0.85
C LEU A 411 -18.31 -0.01 0.39
N ALA A 412 -19.28 -0.62 1.01
CA ALA A 412 -19.97 -0.08 2.20
C ALA A 412 -19.14 -0.16 3.50
N TYR A 413 -17.91 -0.64 3.44
CA TYR A 413 -16.99 -0.75 4.56
C TYR A 413 -16.15 0.52 4.72
N PRO A 414 -15.85 0.96 5.95
CA PRO A 414 -14.83 1.98 6.20
C PRO A 414 -13.44 1.35 6.14
N LEU A 415 -12.56 1.86 5.29
CA LEU A 415 -11.16 1.45 5.19
C LEU A 415 -10.26 2.62 5.60
N ASP A 416 -10.50 3.16 6.78
CA ASP A 416 -9.87 4.37 7.31
C ASP A 416 -8.68 4.09 8.25
N GLY A 417 -8.10 2.89 8.18
CA GLY A 417 -6.96 2.44 8.98
C GLY A 417 -7.30 1.74 10.28
N ALA A 418 -8.53 1.92 10.79
CA ALA A 418 -9.00 1.23 12.00
C ALA A 418 -9.66 -0.12 11.68
N SER A 419 -10.08 -0.30 10.43
CA SER A 419 -10.82 -1.48 10.03
C SER A 419 -10.04 -2.76 10.23
N GLN A 420 -10.69 -3.66 10.81
CA GLN A 420 -10.26 -5.03 11.03
C GLN A 420 -10.46 -5.78 9.73
N PHE A 421 -9.53 -5.74 8.78
CA PHE A 421 -9.69 -6.41 7.49
C PHE A 421 -9.73 -7.92 7.58
N PHE A 422 -10.08 -8.43 8.71
CA PHE A 422 -10.20 -9.86 8.90
C PHE A 422 -11.41 -10.38 8.11
N MET A 423 -11.36 -11.62 7.69
CA MET A 423 -12.45 -12.41 7.13
C MET A 423 -13.08 -11.90 5.83
N ALA A 424 -13.68 -10.70 5.75
CA ALA A 424 -14.27 -10.22 4.52
C ALA A 424 -13.24 -9.69 3.51
N PHE A 425 -12.06 -9.22 3.99
CA PHE A 425 -11.00 -8.71 3.14
C PHE A 425 -9.88 -9.73 2.91
N PHE A 426 -9.64 -10.67 3.84
CA PHE A 426 -8.66 -11.75 3.68
C PHE A 426 -9.34 -13.08 3.35
N SER A 427 -10.41 -13.02 2.59
CA SER A 427 -11.16 -14.16 2.11
C SER A 427 -10.82 -14.48 0.66
N ILE A 428 -10.77 -15.77 0.32
CA ILE A 428 -10.66 -16.22 -1.08
C ILE A 428 -11.76 -15.63 -1.96
N PHE A 429 -12.98 -15.48 -1.43
CA PHE A 429 -14.09 -14.89 -2.19
C PHE A 429 -13.88 -13.39 -2.42
N ARG A 430 -13.30 -12.66 -1.44
CA ARG A 430 -12.92 -11.25 -1.65
C ARG A 430 -11.83 -11.15 -2.71
N ARG A 431 -10.81 -12.01 -2.67
CA ARG A 431 -9.79 -12.05 -3.72
C ARG A 431 -10.39 -12.26 -5.10
N LEU A 432 -11.21 -13.29 -5.27
CA LEU A 432 -11.87 -13.60 -6.55
C LEU A 432 -12.78 -12.45 -6.99
N PHE A 433 -13.53 -11.84 -6.06
CA PHE A 433 -14.37 -10.68 -6.34
C PHE A 433 -13.55 -9.52 -6.92
N LEU A 434 -12.49 -9.11 -6.24
CA LEU A 434 -11.64 -8.01 -6.69
C LEU A 434 -10.92 -8.35 -8.00
N GLN A 435 -10.38 -9.57 -8.14
CA GLN A 435 -9.74 -10.02 -9.37
C GLN A 435 -10.70 -9.96 -10.56
N ASN A 436 -11.90 -10.52 -10.43
CA ASN A 436 -12.89 -10.50 -11.50
C ASN A 436 -13.35 -9.08 -11.82
N LEU A 437 -13.51 -8.24 -10.78
CA LEU A 437 -13.88 -6.84 -10.92
C LEU A 437 -12.86 -6.06 -11.77
N PHE A 438 -11.57 -6.25 -11.50
CA PHE A 438 -10.49 -5.55 -12.21
C PHE A 438 -10.28 -6.10 -13.61
N LEU A 439 -10.32 -7.43 -13.78
CA LEU A 439 -10.15 -8.09 -15.09
C LEU A 439 -11.32 -7.81 -16.06
N ALA A 440 -12.47 -7.43 -15.55
CA ALA A 440 -13.61 -7.02 -16.36
C ALA A 440 -13.51 -5.57 -16.88
N ASP A 441 -12.43 -4.85 -16.58
CA ASP A 441 -12.23 -3.49 -17.10
C ASP A 441 -11.71 -3.53 -18.55
N PRO A 442 -12.48 -3.00 -19.54
CA PRO A 442 -12.10 -3.06 -20.95
C PRO A 442 -10.96 -2.11 -21.32
N ARG A 443 -10.45 -1.32 -20.40
CA ARG A 443 -9.45 -0.28 -20.67
C ARG A 443 -8.03 -0.79 -20.73
N GLY A 444 -7.82 -2.13 -20.72
CA GLY A 444 -6.52 -2.74 -21.00
C GLY A 444 -5.43 -2.45 -19.97
N ALA A 445 -5.80 -2.27 -18.71
CA ALA A 445 -4.82 -2.12 -17.65
C ALA A 445 -3.88 -3.34 -17.59
N ARG A 446 -2.59 -3.09 -17.42
CA ARG A 446 -1.58 -4.15 -17.26
C ARG A 446 -1.67 -4.74 -15.86
N LEU A 447 -2.55 -5.70 -15.69
CA LEU A 447 -2.81 -6.35 -14.40
C LEU A 447 -2.01 -7.62 -14.24
N ALA A 448 -1.68 -7.97 -13.02
CA ALA A 448 -1.19 -9.27 -12.63
C ALA A 448 -1.72 -9.62 -11.23
N MET A 449 -2.14 -10.87 -11.08
CA MET A 449 -2.70 -11.35 -9.82
C MET A 449 -2.31 -12.82 -9.66
N SER A 450 -1.97 -13.20 -8.43
CA SER A 450 -1.53 -14.56 -8.11
C SER A 450 -2.42 -15.21 -7.05
N ALA A 451 -2.00 -16.37 -6.54
CA ALA A 451 -2.75 -17.15 -5.55
C ALA A 451 -2.81 -16.46 -4.18
N ASP A 452 -3.67 -16.98 -3.30
CA ASP A 452 -3.79 -16.53 -1.91
C ASP A 452 -2.45 -16.65 -1.17
N GLY A 453 -2.20 -15.69 -0.29
CA GLY A 453 -0.99 -15.67 0.53
C GLY A 453 0.29 -15.42 -0.25
N THR A 454 0.18 -15.01 -1.51
CA THR A 454 1.33 -14.56 -2.29
C THR A 454 1.31 -13.06 -2.47
N ARG A 455 2.49 -12.46 -2.69
CA ARG A 455 2.63 -11.09 -3.19
C ARG A 455 2.99 -11.13 -4.65
N CYS A 456 2.22 -10.42 -5.46
CA CYS A 456 2.43 -10.36 -6.90
C CYS A 456 2.96 -8.98 -7.29
N TYR A 457 4.03 -8.96 -8.08
CA TYR A 457 4.58 -7.75 -8.66
C TYR A 457 4.69 -7.92 -10.17
N ARG A 458 4.49 -6.84 -10.88
CA ARG A 458 4.66 -6.77 -12.32
C ARG A 458 5.38 -5.48 -12.69
N SER A 459 6.38 -5.58 -13.54
CA SER A 459 7.15 -4.44 -14.00
C SER A 459 7.53 -4.60 -15.46
N HIS A 460 7.72 -3.47 -16.15
CA HIS A 460 8.28 -3.42 -17.49
C HIS A 460 9.72 -2.94 -17.41
N THR A 461 10.61 -3.63 -18.10
CA THR A 461 12.02 -3.26 -18.19
C THR A 461 12.48 -3.26 -19.64
N ALA A 462 13.67 -2.71 -19.91
CA ALA A 462 14.30 -2.85 -21.23
C ALA A 462 14.54 -4.31 -21.63
N GLN A 463 14.51 -5.25 -20.66
CA GLN A 463 14.73 -6.68 -20.85
C GLN A 463 13.41 -7.47 -20.96
N GLY A 464 12.25 -6.82 -21.02
CA GLY A 464 10.94 -7.46 -21.15
C GLY A 464 10.01 -7.24 -19.96
N THR A 465 8.90 -7.98 -19.94
CA THR A 465 7.95 -7.94 -18.82
C THR A 465 8.41 -8.90 -17.73
N PHE A 466 8.51 -8.38 -16.52
CA PHE A 466 8.92 -9.11 -15.34
C PHE A 466 7.72 -9.33 -14.40
N PHE A 467 7.62 -10.55 -13.86
CA PHE A 467 6.65 -10.92 -12.85
C PHE A 467 7.37 -11.54 -11.65
N SER A 468 6.94 -11.18 -10.47
CA SER A 468 7.40 -11.79 -9.23
C SER A 468 6.21 -12.32 -8.44
N VAL A 469 6.28 -13.56 -8.01
CA VAL A 469 5.31 -14.18 -7.10
C VAL A 469 6.07 -14.64 -5.86
N LEU A 470 5.85 -13.91 -4.76
CA LEU A 470 6.50 -14.20 -3.47
C LEU A 470 5.51 -14.93 -2.56
N ASN A 471 5.88 -16.13 -2.12
CA ASN A 471 5.09 -16.89 -1.17
C ASN A 471 5.29 -16.35 0.24
N ALA A 472 4.27 -15.69 0.80
CA ALA A 472 4.30 -15.16 2.16
C ALA A 472 3.77 -16.15 3.20
N LEU A 473 3.42 -17.38 2.81
CA LEU A 473 2.92 -18.44 3.69
C LEU A 473 4.03 -19.37 4.16
N GLU A 474 3.73 -20.17 5.17
CA GLU A 474 4.57 -21.25 5.67
C GLU A 474 4.34 -22.56 4.88
N ASP A 475 3.32 -22.62 4.05
CA ASP A 475 3.05 -23.75 3.15
C ASP A 475 3.73 -23.56 1.80
N ARG A 476 4.13 -24.70 1.19
CA ARG A 476 4.63 -24.72 -0.18
C ARG A 476 3.47 -24.55 -1.16
N LEU A 477 3.65 -23.75 -2.19
CA LEU A 477 2.77 -23.72 -3.35
C LEU A 477 3.30 -24.63 -4.44
N ASP A 478 2.46 -25.48 -4.99
CA ASP A 478 2.85 -26.49 -6.00
C ASP A 478 3.10 -25.89 -7.37
N ARG A 479 2.55 -24.71 -7.64
CA ARG A 479 2.62 -24.03 -8.94
C ARG A 479 2.55 -22.51 -8.80
N VAL A 480 2.99 -21.80 -9.82
CA VAL A 480 2.77 -20.37 -10.00
C VAL A 480 1.61 -20.15 -10.96
N GLU A 481 0.57 -19.49 -10.50
CA GLU A 481 -0.53 -19.01 -11.32
C GLU A 481 -0.51 -17.47 -11.38
N ILE A 482 -0.62 -16.93 -12.60
CA ILE A 482 -0.76 -15.49 -12.84
C ILE A 482 -2.00 -15.26 -13.69
N ARG A 483 -2.96 -14.50 -13.15
CA ARG A 483 -4.08 -13.95 -13.92
C ARG A 483 -3.71 -12.56 -14.42
N HIS A 484 -4.06 -12.28 -15.66
CA HIS A 484 -3.73 -11.02 -16.33
C HIS A 484 -4.93 -10.52 -17.15
N SER A 485 -4.83 -9.31 -17.68
CA SER A 485 -5.89 -8.76 -18.54
C SER A 485 -6.13 -9.67 -19.75
N PRO A 486 -7.38 -10.04 -20.05
CA PRO A 486 -7.70 -10.99 -21.13
C PRO A 486 -7.20 -10.57 -22.52
N ASP A 487 -7.12 -9.24 -22.75
CA ASP A 487 -6.67 -8.67 -24.03
C ASP A 487 -5.14 -8.71 -24.22
N GLU A 488 -4.40 -9.08 -23.18
CA GLU A 488 -2.95 -9.22 -23.27
C GLU A 488 -2.57 -10.58 -23.84
N SER A 489 -1.65 -10.56 -24.80
CA SER A 489 -1.05 -11.74 -25.39
C SER A 489 0.44 -11.79 -25.07
N PHE A 490 0.89 -12.92 -24.53
CA PHE A 490 2.29 -13.17 -24.21
C PHE A 490 2.89 -14.13 -25.26
N THR A 491 3.14 -13.59 -26.45
CA THR A 491 3.85 -14.32 -27.52
C THR A 491 5.35 -14.09 -27.39
N GLY A 492 6.11 -15.13 -27.03
CA GLY A 492 7.55 -14.98 -26.82
C GLY A 492 8.14 -16.07 -25.95
N GLN A 493 9.34 -15.81 -25.48
CA GLN A 493 10.07 -16.73 -24.61
C GLN A 493 9.84 -16.35 -23.14
N TRP A 494 9.53 -17.35 -22.34
CA TRP A 494 9.52 -17.24 -20.89
C TRP A 494 10.80 -17.79 -20.28
N CYS A 495 11.29 -17.09 -19.27
CA CYS A 495 12.41 -17.54 -18.46
C CYS A 495 12.06 -17.42 -16.97
N VAL A 496 12.58 -18.34 -16.16
CA VAL A 496 12.55 -18.31 -14.70
C VAL A 496 13.96 -18.06 -14.17
N LEU A 497 14.08 -17.23 -13.13
CA LEU A 497 15.34 -17.01 -12.43
C LEU A 497 15.56 -18.10 -11.41
N GLU A 498 16.66 -18.81 -11.53
CA GLU A 498 17.10 -19.84 -10.59
C GLU A 498 17.86 -19.25 -9.40
N GLU A 499 18.08 -20.04 -8.36
CA GLU A 499 18.78 -19.59 -7.14
C GLU A 499 20.26 -19.22 -7.38
N ASP A 500 20.87 -19.80 -8.41
CA ASP A 500 22.25 -19.47 -8.84
C ASP A 500 22.37 -18.18 -9.65
N GLY A 501 21.27 -17.45 -9.84
CA GLY A 501 21.23 -16.21 -10.60
C GLY A 501 21.09 -16.36 -12.10
N THR A 502 20.96 -17.59 -12.62
CA THR A 502 20.80 -17.85 -14.06
C THR A 502 19.32 -17.82 -14.48
N TRP A 503 19.09 -17.40 -15.74
CA TRP A 503 17.75 -17.42 -16.35
C TRP A 503 17.57 -18.68 -17.18
N ARG A 504 16.69 -19.58 -16.75
CA ARG A 504 16.35 -20.82 -17.47
C ARG A 504 15.04 -20.66 -18.24
N ALA A 505 15.01 -21.13 -19.48
CA ALA A 505 13.79 -21.18 -20.27
C ALA A 505 12.70 -22.01 -19.57
N THR A 506 11.46 -21.53 -19.65
CA THR A 506 10.28 -22.22 -19.11
C THR A 506 9.09 -21.99 -20.05
N THR A 507 8.05 -22.80 -19.91
CA THR A 507 6.84 -22.67 -20.75
C THR A 507 5.60 -22.75 -19.86
N PRO A 508 4.75 -21.72 -19.83
CA PRO A 508 3.49 -21.79 -19.12
C PRO A 508 2.44 -22.62 -19.88
N ARG A 509 1.52 -23.20 -19.15
CA ARG A 509 0.20 -23.52 -19.68
C ARG A 509 -0.59 -22.21 -19.77
N THR A 510 -1.12 -21.90 -20.95
CA THR A 510 -1.84 -20.66 -21.22
C THR A 510 -3.33 -20.92 -21.33
N GLY A 511 -4.12 -20.03 -20.73
CA GLY A 511 -5.57 -19.95 -20.86
C GLY A 511 -6.01 -18.49 -21.04
N PRO A 512 -7.28 -18.22 -21.30
CA PRO A 512 -7.77 -16.86 -21.40
C PRO A 512 -7.49 -16.06 -20.11
N GLY A 513 -6.62 -15.03 -20.20
CA GLY A 513 -6.21 -14.23 -19.06
C GLY A 513 -5.47 -14.99 -17.96
N ARG A 514 -4.85 -16.13 -18.27
CA ARG A 514 -4.18 -16.99 -17.28
C ARG A 514 -2.90 -17.61 -17.81
N LEU A 515 -1.86 -17.55 -16.99
CA LEU A 515 -0.58 -18.24 -17.16
C LEU A 515 -0.38 -19.16 -15.95
N GLU A 516 0.00 -20.41 -16.19
CA GLU A 516 0.28 -21.39 -15.15
C GLU A 516 1.63 -22.06 -15.42
N PHE A 517 2.52 -22.00 -14.45
CA PHE A 517 3.86 -22.57 -14.52
C PHE A 517 3.98 -23.72 -13.52
N ASP A 518 4.51 -24.85 -13.97
CA ASP A 518 4.87 -25.99 -13.12
C ASP A 518 6.15 -25.66 -12.32
N LEU A 519 6.04 -24.71 -11.42
CA LEU A 519 7.11 -24.22 -10.57
C LEU A 519 6.59 -24.15 -9.13
N ASP A 520 7.15 -24.92 -8.25
CA ASP A 520 6.86 -24.80 -6.82
C ASP A 520 7.42 -23.52 -6.23
N VAL A 521 6.75 -22.98 -5.24
CA VAL A 521 7.22 -21.81 -4.48
C VAL A 521 7.35 -22.21 -3.01
N PRO A 522 8.56 -22.46 -2.52
CA PRO A 522 8.75 -22.80 -1.12
C PRO A 522 8.29 -21.66 -0.17
N PRO A 523 8.06 -21.98 1.12
CA PRO A 523 7.74 -20.98 2.12
C PRO A 523 8.77 -19.84 2.17
N LEU A 524 8.32 -18.62 2.26
CA LEU A 524 9.16 -17.42 2.32
C LEU A 524 10.22 -17.38 1.19
N ARG A 525 9.80 -17.74 -0.03
CA ARG A 525 10.60 -17.68 -1.26
C ARG A 525 9.77 -17.04 -2.36
N GLY A 526 10.43 -16.78 -3.49
CA GLY A 526 9.83 -16.22 -4.68
C GLY A 526 10.13 -16.99 -5.94
N ARG A 527 9.29 -16.84 -6.95
CA ARG A 527 9.57 -17.16 -8.34
C ARG A 527 9.53 -15.90 -9.17
N PHE A 528 10.53 -15.76 -10.00
CA PHE A 528 10.77 -14.58 -10.82
C PHE A 528 10.73 -15.01 -12.27
N LEU A 529 9.78 -14.43 -12.99
CA LEU A 529 9.50 -14.79 -14.37
C LEU A 529 9.76 -13.60 -15.28
N ARG A 530 10.37 -13.83 -16.42
CA ARG A 530 10.61 -12.81 -17.43
C ARG A 530 10.07 -13.28 -18.77
N HIS A 531 9.23 -12.46 -19.38
CA HIS A 531 8.73 -12.63 -20.72
C HIS A 531 9.49 -11.74 -21.70
N LEU A 532 10.09 -12.37 -22.72
CA LEU A 532 10.78 -11.72 -23.82
C LEU A 532 9.89 -11.79 -25.06
N SER A 533 9.31 -10.65 -25.47
CA SER A 533 8.50 -10.59 -26.70
C SER A 533 9.37 -10.79 -27.93
N PHE A 534 8.87 -11.53 -28.92
CA PHE A 534 9.50 -11.62 -30.24
C PHE A 534 9.31 -10.36 -31.07
N ASP A 535 8.33 -9.54 -30.74
CA ASP A 535 8.00 -8.32 -31.47
C ASP A 535 8.86 -7.13 -30.96
N ARG A 536 9.88 -6.76 -31.73
CA ARG A 536 10.77 -5.63 -31.41
C ARG A 536 10.09 -4.26 -31.53
N SER A 537 8.84 -4.19 -31.98
CA SER A 537 8.11 -2.92 -32.18
C SER A 537 7.62 -2.27 -30.86
N PHE A 538 7.70 -2.97 -29.72
CA PHE A 538 7.23 -2.51 -28.42
C PHE A 538 8.23 -1.64 -27.64
N ASN A 539 9.47 -1.51 -28.09
CA ASN A 539 10.54 -0.77 -27.39
C ASN A 539 10.59 0.76 -27.63
N ALA A 540 9.55 1.35 -28.22
CA ALA A 540 9.53 2.77 -28.59
C ALA A 540 8.24 3.48 -28.18
N ARG A 541 7.88 3.40 -26.90
CA ARG A 541 6.89 4.36 -26.34
C ARG A 541 7.18 4.63 -24.88
#